data_47d2da48d4417589c2dd36f9d7637cfa
#
_entry.id   47d2da48d4417589c2dd36f9d7637cfa
#
_cell.length_a   1.000
_cell.length_b   1.000
_cell.length_c   1.000
_cell.angle_alpha   90.00
_cell.angle_beta   90.00
_cell.angle_gamma   90.00
#
_symmetry.space_group_name_H-M   'P 1'
#
loop_
_entity.id
_entity.type
_entity.pdbx_description
1 polymer ?
#
loop_
_entity_poly.entity_id
_entity_poly.type
_entity_poly.pdbx_seq_one_letter_code
_entity_poly.pdbx_strand_id
1 'polypeptide(L)'
;MPNQLFHKSLNLTGTPLKDGFTLDEGAESGHNHYSIHRPEEILSASLLNQFAAIKLTASNVALFFKIPNSRSLIHYDVGYVDGKWKKNVAAINWNLSATKSTMCWYEVDEIEVEPDPDPKEETPPWYFSLNGVHFGYRRNMDIPSEKVRCLESTAVGGATLVRTDIAHAVVNADTTGRWALSVRFEPDFESWDHAVSAMAPLIGHN
;
A
#
# COMPACT_ATOMS: atom_id res chain seq x y z
N MET A 1 4.76 10.23 23.61
CA MET A 1 5.13 9.80 22.25
C MET A 1 4.07 10.34 21.30
N PRO A 2 4.40 10.88 20.14
CA PRO A 2 3.37 11.29 19.20
C PRO A 2 2.51 10.08 18.87
N ASN A 3 1.21 10.25 18.89
CA ASN A 3 0.26 9.21 18.50
C ASN A 3 0.54 8.86 17.03
N GLN A 4 1.09 7.69 16.78
CA GLN A 4 1.32 7.20 15.42
C GLN A 4 -0.06 6.94 14.78
N LEU A 5 -0.58 7.96 14.11
CA LEU A 5 -1.95 7.96 13.58
C LEU A 5 -2.11 7.08 12.35
N PHE A 6 -1.03 6.84 11.60
CA PHE A 6 -1.13 6.25 10.26
C PHE A 6 -0.33 4.96 10.08
N HIS A 7 0.49 4.57 11.05
CA HIS A 7 1.29 3.34 10.96
C HIS A 7 1.59 2.69 12.31
N LYS A 8 1.87 1.38 12.31
CA LYS A 8 2.34 0.60 13.44
C LYS A 8 3.38 -0.41 12.97
N SER A 9 4.54 -0.46 13.62
CA SER A 9 5.52 -1.52 13.39
C SER A 9 5.01 -2.87 13.91
N LEU A 10 5.24 -3.94 13.16
CA LEU A 10 4.80 -5.29 13.51
C LEU A 10 5.99 -6.20 13.81
N ASN A 11 5.85 -7.02 14.85
CA ASN A 11 6.78 -8.08 15.22
C ASN A 11 6.42 -9.38 14.50
N LEU A 12 6.57 -9.38 13.17
CA LEU A 12 6.44 -10.57 12.37
C LEU A 12 7.78 -11.29 12.27
N THR A 13 7.79 -12.61 12.42
CA THR A 13 8.99 -13.42 12.41
C THR A 13 9.21 -14.14 11.10
N GLY A 14 10.48 -14.35 10.72
CA GLY A 14 10.86 -15.03 9.49
C GLY A 14 10.86 -14.12 8.27
N THR A 15 11.13 -14.74 7.13
CA THR A 15 11.09 -14.06 5.83
C THR A 15 9.66 -13.92 5.33
N PRO A 16 9.27 -12.79 4.73
CA PRO A 16 7.92 -12.65 4.19
C PRO A 16 7.69 -13.52 2.95
N LEU A 17 8.73 -13.76 2.18
CA LEU A 17 8.65 -14.49 0.93
C LEU A 17 8.83 -16.00 1.13
N LYS A 18 8.14 -16.75 0.30
CA LYS A 18 8.24 -18.20 0.20
C LYS A 18 9.65 -18.60 -0.24
N ASP A 19 10.15 -19.73 0.28
CA ASP A 19 11.44 -20.27 -0.13
C ASP A 19 11.46 -20.52 -1.65
N GLY A 20 12.54 -20.07 -2.29
CA GLY A 20 12.71 -20.16 -3.74
C GLY A 20 11.95 -19.13 -4.57
N PHE A 21 11.17 -18.25 -3.94
CA PHE A 21 10.60 -17.12 -4.67
C PHE A 21 11.70 -16.10 -5.00
N THR A 22 11.81 -15.76 -6.27
CA THR A 22 12.78 -14.77 -6.75
C THR A 22 12.02 -13.52 -7.20
N LEU A 23 12.55 -12.37 -6.84
CA LEU A 23 12.07 -11.09 -7.38
C LEU A 23 12.44 -11.03 -8.87
N ASP A 24 11.53 -10.56 -9.69
CA ASP A 24 11.75 -10.48 -11.14
C ASP A 24 12.82 -9.41 -11.44
N GLU A 25 13.98 -9.85 -11.87
CA GLU A 25 15.08 -8.96 -12.29
C GLU A 25 14.71 -8.12 -13.53
N GLY A 26 13.71 -8.55 -14.32
CA GLY A 26 13.19 -7.79 -15.46
C GLY A 26 12.61 -6.43 -15.08
N ALA A 27 12.22 -6.24 -13.81
CA ALA A 27 11.80 -4.95 -13.29
C ALA A 27 12.94 -3.91 -13.22
N GLU A 28 14.18 -4.33 -13.30
CA GLU A 28 15.34 -3.43 -13.40
C GLU A 28 15.42 -2.65 -14.73
N SER A 29 14.49 -2.88 -15.65
CA SER A 29 14.41 -2.22 -16.97
C SER A 29 14.14 -0.70 -16.95
N GLY A 30 14.22 -0.06 -15.79
CA GLY A 30 14.09 1.40 -15.65
C GLY A 30 12.64 1.88 -15.46
N HIS A 31 11.69 0.99 -15.25
CA HIS A 31 10.29 1.31 -15.02
C HIS A 31 9.79 0.80 -13.68
N ASN A 32 8.83 1.52 -13.08
CA ASN A 32 8.09 0.99 -11.94
C ASN A 32 7.32 -0.27 -12.37
N HIS A 33 7.37 -1.29 -11.53
CA HIS A 33 6.65 -2.54 -11.75
C HIS A 33 5.63 -2.78 -10.65
N TYR A 34 4.51 -3.43 -11.01
CA TYR A 34 3.44 -3.78 -10.08
C TYR A 34 2.79 -5.09 -10.53
N SER A 35 2.64 -6.01 -9.59
CA SER A 35 1.92 -7.27 -9.81
C SER A 35 1.09 -7.66 -8.59
N ILE A 36 -0.04 -8.33 -8.83
CA ILE A 36 -0.91 -8.87 -7.78
C ILE A 36 -0.86 -10.39 -7.83
N HIS A 37 -0.76 -11.00 -6.68
CA HIS A 37 -0.62 -12.43 -6.51
C HIS A 37 -1.55 -12.95 -5.43
N ARG A 38 -1.84 -14.24 -5.48
CA ARG A 38 -2.46 -14.93 -4.35
C ARG A 38 -1.44 -15.10 -3.22
N PRO A 39 -1.87 -14.97 -1.95
CA PRO A 39 -0.95 -15.05 -0.82
C PRO A 39 -0.06 -16.29 -0.81
N GLU A 40 -0.64 -17.47 -1.09
CA GLU A 40 0.06 -18.74 -1.10
C GLU A 40 1.10 -18.91 -2.22
N GLU A 41 1.08 -18.04 -3.22
CA GLU A 41 2.07 -18.03 -4.30
C GLU A 41 3.37 -17.34 -3.87
N ILE A 42 3.28 -16.35 -3.00
CA ILE A 42 4.39 -15.46 -2.63
C ILE A 42 4.79 -15.56 -1.16
N LEU A 43 3.80 -15.58 -0.25
CA LEU A 43 4.08 -15.50 1.18
C LEU A 43 4.60 -16.84 1.73
N SER A 44 5.50 -16.75 2.70
CA SER A 44 5.96 -17.92 3.43
C SER A 44 4.83 -18.53 4.26
N ALA A 45 4.84 -19.86 4.41
CA ALA A 45 3.88 -20.56 5.25
C ALA A 45 3.91 -20.07 6.71
N SER A 46 5.10 -19.71 7.20
CA SER A 46 5.27 -19.13 8.55
C SER A 46 4.49 -17.84 8.71
N LEU A 47 4.54 -16.95 7.72
CA LEU A 47 3.82 -15.68 7.75
C LEU A 47 2.29 -15.90 7.68
N LEU A 48 1.84 -16.78 6.79
CA LEU A 48 0.41 -17.13 6.68
C LEU A 48 -0.13 -17.72 8.00
N ASN A 49 0.66 -18.56 8.68
CA ASN A 49 0.29 -19.12 9.98
C ASN A 49 0.22 -18.03 11.08
N GLN A 50 1.07 -17.02 11.06
CA GLN A 50 1.01 -15.91 12.01
C GLN A 50 -0.28 -15.10 11.82
N PHE A 51 -0.71 -14.87 10.59
CA PHE A 51 -2.01 -14.22 10.32
C PHE A 51 -3.18 -15.10 10.77
N ALA A 52 -3.15 -16.38 10.45
CA ALA A 52 -4.21 -17.32 10.86
C ALA A 52 -4.33 -17.41 12.39
N ALA A 53 -3.22 -17.35 13.13
CA ALA A 53 -3.23 -17.36 14.59
C ALA A 53 -3.99 -16.19 15.21
N ILE A 54 -4.08 -15.06 14.53
CA ILE A 54 -4.87 -13.90 14.94
C ILE A 54 -6.19 -13.78 14.15
N LYS A 55 -6.62 -14.87 13.48
CA LYS A 55 -7.88 -14.98 12.73
C LYS A 55 -7.99 -14.01 11.55
N LEU A 56 -6.88 -13.67 10.93
CA LEU A 56 -6.83 -12.90 9.70
C LEU A 56 -6.49 -13.79 8.52
N THR A 57 -7.16 -13.54 7.40
CA THR A 57 -6.90 -14.23 6.14
C THR A 57 -6.37 -13.20 5.13
N ALA A 58 -5.14 -13.42 4.65
CA ALA A 58 -4.61 -12.60 3.56
C ALA A 58 -5.42 -12.88 2.29
N SER A 59 -5.88 -11.84 1.61
CA SER A 59 -6.70 -11.94 0.39
C SER A 59 -5.86 -11.82 -0.88
N ASN A 60 -4.94 -10.88 -0.88
CA ASN A 60 -4.01 -10.69 -1.99
C ASN A 60 -2.71 -10.05 -1.51
N VAL A 61 -1.69 -10.18 -2.33
CA VAL A 61 -0.38 -9.58 -2.14
C VAL A 61 -0.02 -8.78 -3.39
N ALA A 62 0.21 -7.51 -3.21
CA ALA A 62 0.79 -6.68 -4.26
C ALA A 62 2.30 -6.61 -4.09
N LEU A 63 3.03 -6.87 -5.17
CA LEU A 63 4.47 -6.73 -5.24
C LEU A 63 4.80 -5.50 -6.07
N PHE A 64 5.63 -4.62 -5.53
CA PHE A 64 6.01 -3.36 -6.14
C PHE A 64 7.50 -3.27 -6.34
N PHE A 65 7.92 -2.88 -7.52
CA PHE A 65 9.26 -2.34 -7.77
C PHE A 65 9.16 -0.85 -8.03
N LYS A 66 9.97 -0.08 -7.35
CA LYS A 66 10.07 1.35 -7.53
C LYS A 66 11.50 1.74 -7.90
N ILE A 67 11.62 2.48 -9.00
CA ILE A 67 12.92 2.95 -9.48
C ILE A 67 13.60 3.91 -8.49
N PRO A 68 14.92 4.10 -8.59
CA PRO A 68 15.66 5.06 -7.78
C PRO A 68 15.10 6.49 -7.87
N ASN A 69 15.27 7.27 -6.82
CA ASN A 69 14.92 8.70 -6.78
C ASN A 69 13.51 9.00 -7.32
N SER A 70 12.52 8.20 -6.92
CA SER A 70 11.15 8.32 -7.41
C SER A 70 10.12 8.42 -6.30
N ARG A 71 8.99 9.06 -6.62
CA ARG A 71 7.83 9.14 -5.75
C ARG A 71 6.61 8.55 -6.46
N SER A 72 5.76 7.81 -5.73
CA SER A 72 4.44 7.47 -6.25
C SER A 72 3.57 8.72 -6.34
N LEU A 73 2.55 8.67 -7.19
CA LEU A 73 1.47 9.64 -7.10
C LEU A 73 0.85 9.57 -5.70
N ILE A 74 0.25 10.67 -5.26
CA ILE A 74 -0.57 10.68 -4.06
C ILE A 74 -1.88 9.98 -4.43
N HIS A 75 -2.25 8.94 -3.67
CA HIS A 75 -3.41 8.10 -3.97
C HIS A 75 -4.05 7.55 -2.69
N TYR A 76 -5.25 7.03 -2.83
CA TYR A 76 -5.89 6.15 -1.86
C TYR A 76 -5.83 4.73 -2.39
N ASP A 77 -5.69 3.75 -1.50
CA ASP A 77 -5.91 2.37 -1.90
C ASP A 77 -7.41 2.07 -1.92
N VAL A 78 -7.86 1.51 -3.02
CA VAL A 78 -9.29 1.20 -3.21
C VAL A 78 -9.47 -0.22 -3.74
N GLY A 79 -10.59 -0.82 -3.39
CA GLY A 79 -11.04 -2.10 -3.89
C GLY A 79 -12.47 -2.02 -4.43
N TYR A 80 -12.83 -2.94 -5.31
CA TYR A 80 -14.19 -3.07 -5.82
C TYR A 80 -14.88 -4.24 -5.12
N VAL A 81 -15.85 -3.93 -4.27
CA VAL A 81 -16.54 -4.92 -3.42
C VAL A 81 -18.05 -4.70 -3.55
N ASP A 82 -18.79 -5.76 -3.82
CA ASP A 82 -20.26 -5.74 -3.96
C ASP A 82 -20.77 -4.67 -4.94
N GLY A 83 -20.11 -4.54 -6.09
CA GLY A 83 -20.51 -3.57 -7.11
C GLY A 83 -20.18 -2.12 -6.77
N LYS A 84 -19.35 -1.85 -5.76
CA LYS A 84 -18.98 -0.50 -5.32
C LYS A 84 -17.49 -0.40 -5.05
N TRP A 85 -16.94 0.76 -5.36
CA TRP A 85 -15.60 1.13 -4.94
C TRP A 85 -15.59 1.49 -3.46
N LYS A 86 -14.64 0.91 -2.72
CA LYS A 86 -14.41 1.23 -1.30
C LYS A 86 -12.95 1.53 -1.09
N LYS A 87 -12.63 2.45 -0.18
CA LYS A 87 -11.26 2.65 0.28
C LYS A 87 -10.87 1.47 1.15
N ASN A 88 -9.72 0.88 0.86
CA ASN A 88 -9.11 -0.11 1.74
C ASN A 88 -8.50 0.62 2.94
N VAL A 89 -8.86 0.17 4.13
CA VAL A 89 -8.51 0.89 5.36
C VAL A 89 -7.04 0.74 5.69
N ALA A 90 -6.49 -0.47 5.55
CA ALA A 90 -5.12 -0.76 5.94
C ALA A 90 -4.49 -1.89 5.13
N ALA A 91 -3.16 -1.89 5.13
CA ALA A 91 -2.34 -2.99 4.61
C ALA A 91 -1.14 -3.24 5.51
N ILE A 92 -0.53 -4.41 5.38
CA ILE A 92 0.84 -4.61 5.87
C ILE A 92 1.78 -4.34 4.69
N ASN A 93 2.58 -3.30 4.82
CA ASN A 93 3.66 -3.01 3.88
C ASN A 93 4.99 -3.53 4.42
N TRP A 94 5.77 -4.14 3.54
CA TRP A 94 7.07 -4.70 3.89
C TRP A 94 8.10 -4.29 2.84
N ASN A 95 9.12 -3.54 3.25
CA ASN A 95 10.24 -3.23 2.36
C ASN A 95 11.16 -4.45 2.28
N LEU A 96 11.34 -4.99 1.09
CA LEU A 96 12.20 -6.15 0.81
C LEU A 96 13.64 -5.76 0.46
N SER A 97 13.88 -4.47 0.22
CA SER A 97 15.19 -3.92 -0.13
C SER A 97 15.80 -3.18 1.05
N ALA A 98 17.12 -3.05 1.07
CA ALA A 98 17.82 -2.27 2.09
C ALA A 98 17.71 -0.74 1.89
N THR A 99 16.76 -0.28 1.08
CA THR A 99 16.59 1.13 0.72
C THR A 99 15.91 1.93 1.84
N LYS A 100 16.28 3.19 1.93
CA LYS A 100 15.63 4.19 2.80
C LYS A 100 14.43 4.78 2.08
N SER A 101 13.28 4.16 2.21
CA SER A 101 12.04 4.72 1.66
C SER A 101 11.12 5.22 2.76
N THR A 102 10.41 6.28 2.45
CA THR A 102 9.42 6.86 3.35
C THR A 102 8.02 6.73 2.75
N MET A 103 7.05 6.53 3.63
CA MET A 103 5.65 6.69 3.30
C MET A 103 5.17 8.01 3.90
N CYS A 104 4.47 8.79 3.10
CA CYS A 104 3.95 10.09 3.47
C CYS A 104 2.43 10.07 3.38
N TRP A 105 1.74 10.60 4.39
CA TRP A 105 0.29 10.77 4.39
C TRP A 105 -0.06 12.24 4.25
N TYR A 106 -1.14 12.49 3.54
CA TYR A 106 -1.52 13.84 3.15
C TYR A 106 -2.99 14.12 3.49
N GLU A 107 -3.22 15.33 3.92
CA GLU A 107 -4.51 15.98 3.78
C GLU A 107 -4.56 16.58 2.38
N VAL A 108 -5.65 16.31 1.70
CA VAL A 108 -5.88 16.79 0.34
C VAL A 108 -7.14 17.63 0.36
N ASP A 109 -7.06 18.90 -0.06
CA ASP A 109 -8.24 19.73 -0.26
C ASP A 109 -9.13 19.08 -1.32
N GLU A 110 -10.44 19.21 -1.16
CA GLU A 110 -11.39 18.73 -2.18
C GLU A 110 -11.05 19.37 -3.52
N ILE A 111 -10.72 18.53 -4.49
CA ILE A 111 -10.46 18.91 -5.85
C ILE A 111 -11.67 18.52 -6.69
N GLU A 112 -12.29 19.47 -7.36
CA GLU A 112 -13.24 19.16 -8.42
C GLU A 112 -12.47 18.43 -9.54
N VAL A 113 -12.77 17.16 -9.72
CA VAL A 113 -12.21 16.35 -10.79
C VAL A 113 -13.28 16.18 -11.82
N GLU A 114 -12.98 16.55 -13.07
CA GLU A 114 -13.90 16.29 -14.17
C GLU A 114 -14.25 14.79 -14.22
N PRO A 115 -15.53 14.45 -14.36
CA PRO A 115 -15.95 13.06 -14.48
C PRO A 115 -15.28 12.42 -15.70
N ASP A 116 -14.93 11.14 -15.56
CA ASP A 116 -14.37 10.36 -16.66
C ASP A 116 -15.40 10.32 -17.80
N PRO A 117 -15.02 10.70 -19.03
CA PRO A 117 -15.97 10.79 -20.13
C PRO A 117 -16.62 9.47 -20.53
N ASP A 118 -16.05 8.31 -20.24
CA ASP A 118 -16.74 7.01 -20.34
C ASP A 118 -15.96 5.90 -19.62
N PRO A 119 -16.51 5.28 -18.56
CA PRO A 119 -15.86 4.18 -17.85
C PRO A 119 -15.86 2.85 -18.64
N LYS A 120 -16.38 2.82 -19.85
CA LYS A 120 -16.56 1.58 -20.63
C LYS A 120 -15.50 1.32 -21.68
N GLU A 121 -14.71 2.30 -22.06
CA GLU A 121 -13.65 2.11 -23.04
C GLU A 121 -12.28 1.98 -22.37
N GLU A 122 -11.76 0.75 -22.33
CA GLU A 122 -10.34 0.38 -22.16
C GLU A 122 -9.53 1.21 -21.14
N THR A 123 -10.14 1.61 -20.06
CA THR A 123 -9.39 2.21 -18.95
C THR A 123 -8.56 1.13 -18.28
N PRO A 124 -7.25 1.34 -18.13
CA PRO A 124 -6.40 0.40 -17.41
C PRO A 124 -6.97 0.13 -16.01
N PRO A 125 -6.78 -1.08 -15.45
CA PRO A 125 -7.36 -1.49 -14.15
C PRO A 125 -6.98 -0.63 -12.94
N TRP A 126 -6.21 0.43 -13.13
CA TRP A 126 -5.82 1.43 -12.13
C TRP A 126 -6.61 2.73 -12.18
N TYR A 127 -7.65 2.82 -12.98
CA TYR A 127 -8.59 3.93 -12.96
C TYR A 127 -9.69 3.66 -11.95
N PHE A 128 -9.70 4.47 -10.90
CA PHE A 128 -10.76 4.39 -9.90
C PHE A 128 -11.48 5.72 -9.81
N SER A 129 -12.79 5.68 -9.95
CA SER A 129 -13.66 6.77 -9.55
C SER A 129 -14.38 6.36 -8.26
N LEU A 130 -14.24 7.15 -7.22
CA LEU A 130 -14.99 6.99 -5.99
C LEU A 130 -15.79 8.26 -5.74
N ASN A 131 -17.13 8.18 -5.81
CA ASN A 131 -18.03 9.32 -5.65
C ASN A 131 -17.75 10.49 -6.62
N GLY A 132 -17.40 10.17 -7.89
CA GLY A 132 -17.06 11.18 -8.89
C GLY A 132 -15.65 11.75 -8.78
N VAL A 133 -14.90 11.37 -7.76
CA VAL A 133 -13.49 11.73 -7.60
C VAL A 133 -12.63 10.61 -8.19
N HIS A 134 -11.83 10.93 -9.19
CA HIS A 134 -10.91 9.98 -9.79
C HIS A 134 -9.66 9.87 -8.93
N PHE A 135 -9.49 8.69 -8.32
CA PHE A 135 -8.27 8.33 -7.61
C PHE A 135 -7.46 7.42 -8.50
N GLY A 136 -6.23 7.74 -8.73
CA GLY A 136 -5.34 6.87 -9.46
C GLY A 136 -4.74 7.54 -10.67
N TYR A 137 -3.89 6.85 -11.27
CA TYR A 137 -2.94 7.18 -12.30
C TYR A 137 -3.49 7.95 -13.52
N ARG A 138 -4.14 9.08 -13.35
CA ARG A 138 -4.14 10.04 -14.44
C ARG A 138 -2.73 10.58 -14.59
N ARG A 139 -2.21 10.53 -15.78
CA ARG A 139 -0.83 10.90 -16.15
C ARG A 139 -0.35 12.26 -15.67
N ASN A 140 -1.20 13.09 -15.06
CA ASN A 140 -0.90 14.48 -14.73
C ASN A 140 -1.62 14.98 -13.47
N MET A 141 -2.08 14.09 -12.60
CA MET A 141 -2.52 14.56 -11.29
C MET A 141 -1.33 14.62 -10.35
N ASP A 142 -0.38 15.46 -10.69
CA ASP A 142 0.33 16.17 -9.65
C ASP A 142 -0.72 17.04 -8.97
N ILE A 143 -1.25 16.56 -7.84
CA ILE A 143 -2.08 17.41 -7.00
C ILE A 143 -1.22 18.63 -6.70
N PRO A 144 -1.66 19.84 -7.04
CA PRO A 144 -0.87 21.05 -6.80
C PRO A 144 -0.39 21.10 -5.35
N SER A 145 0.87 21.40 -5.13
CA SER A 145 1.48 21.36 -3.79
C SER A 145 0.74 22.20 -2.76
N GLU A 146 0.06 23.27 -3.21
CA GLU A 146 -0.79 24.13 -2.39
C GLU A 146 -2.12 23.48 -1.97
N LYS A 147 -2.50 22.38 -2.62
CA LYS A 147 -3.71 21.58 -2.31
C LYS A 147 -3.42 20.41 -1.40
N VAL A 148 -2.17 20.25 -1.02
CA VAL A 148 -1.71 19.07 -0.28
C VAL A 148 -0.91 19.50 0.93
N ARG A 149 -1.31 19.01 2.10
CA ARG A 149 -0.57 19.19 3.35
C ARG A 149 -0.06 17.83 3.85
N CYS A 150 1.25 17.68 3.97
CA CYS A 150 1.82 16.48 4.58
C CYS A 150 1.43 16.43 6.07
N LEU A 151 0.77 15.34 6.46
CA LEU A 151 0.34 15.08 7.84
C LEU A 151 1.43 14.35 8.61
N GLU A 152 2.04 13.34 7.98
CA GLU A 152 3.06 12.50 8.58
C GLU A 152 3.96 11.93 7.48
N SER A 153 5.22 11.70 7.81
CA SER A 153 6.19 11.00 6.98
C SER A 153 7.03 10.07 7.84
N THR A 154 7.11 8.80 7.46
CA THR A 154 7.86 7.79 8.22
C THR A 154 8.62 6.84 7.32
N ALA A 155 9.76 6.35 7.81
CA ALA A 155 10.48 5.26 7.14
C ALA A 155 9.73 3.94 7.34
N VAL A 156 9.41 3.27 6.23
CA VAL A 156 8.82 1.93 6.24
C VAL A 156 9.94 0.93 5.96
N GLY A 157 10.47 0.32 7.00
CA GLY A 157 11.56 -0.65 6.91
C GLY A 157 11.05 -2.09 6.87
N GLY A 158 10.81 -2.69 8.03
CA GLY A 158 10.23 -4.03 8.18
C GLY A 158 8.72 -4.07 7.98
N ALA A 159 8.10 -5.13 8.49
CA ALA A 159 6.65 -5.24 8.47
C ALA A 159 5.98 -4.07 9.20
N THR A 160 5.13 -3.37 8.51
CA THR A 160 4.46 -2.18 9.04
C THR A 160 2.99 -2.20 8.63
N LEU A 161 2.09 -2.20 9.60
CA LEU A 161 0.69 -1.90 9.36
C LEU A 161 0.58 -0.43 8.97
N VAL A 162 0.02 -0.14 7.82
CA VAL A 162 -0.11 1.22 7.29
C VAL A 162 -1.56 1.53 6.97
N ARG A 163 -1.96 2.74 7.26
CA ARG A 163 -3.29 3.25 6.92
C ARG A 163 -3.32 3.65 5.44
N THR A 164 -4.30 3.19 4.70
CA THR A 164 -4.37 3.37 3.24
C THR A 164 -5.67 4.04 2.75
N ASP A 165 -6.63 4.26 3.65
CA ASP A 165 -7.83 5.06 3.39
C ASP A 165 -7.61 6.58 3.48
N ILE A 166 -6.39 6.99 3.80
CA ILE A 166 -5.90 8.37 3.74
C ILE A 166 -4.99 8.52 2.53
N ALA A 167 -5.03 9.68 1.88
CA ALA A 167 -4.16 9.98 0.75
C ALA A 167 -2.68 9.81 1.14
N HIS A 168 -1.94 9.04 0.36
CA HIS A 168 -0.56 8.72 0.69
C HIS A 168 0.31 8.53 -0.55
N ALA A 169 1.61 8.62 -0.35
CA ALA A 169 2.61 8.33 -1.37
C ALA A 169 3.82 7.65 -0.74
N VAL A 170 4.54 6.88 -1.56
CA VAL A 170 5.82 6.29 -1.18
C VAL A 170 6.94 6.98 -1.95
N VAL A 171 7.95 7.43 -1.22
CA VAL A 171 9.14 8.07 -1.76
C VAL A 171 10.31 7.12 -1.63
N ASN A 172 10.93 6.76 -2.75
CA ASN A 172 12.23 6.10 -2.79
C ASN A 172 13.29 7.16 -3.09
N ALA A 173 13.92 7.70 -2.06
CA ALA A 173 14.97 8.69 -2.18
C ALA A 173 16.37 8.06 -2.35
N ASP A 174 16.44 6.73 -2.45
CA ASP A 174 17.69 6.00 -2.60
C ASP A 174 18.15 5.96 -4.06
N THR A 175 19.42 5.70 -4.27
CA THR A 175 20.03 5.52 -5.60
C THR A 175 19.82 4.12 -6.17
N THR A 176 19.24 3.22 -5.39
CA THR A 176 18.90 1.84 -5.78
C THR A 176 17.39 1.64 -5.90
N GLY A 177 16.99 0.68 -6.72
CA GLY A 177 15.58 0.28 -6.83
C GLY A 177 15.06 -0.34 -5.54
N ARG A 178 13.76 -0.20 -5.31
CA ARG A 178 13.10 -0.69 -4.10
C ARG A 178 12.05 -1.74 -4.44
N TRP A 179 12.22 -2.92 -3.89
CA TRP A 179 11.16 -3.92 -3.82
C TRP A 179 10.39 -3.81 -2.51
N ALA A 180 9.08 -3.93 -2.60
CA ALA A 180 8.21 -4.00 -1.44
C ALA A 180 6.99 -4.87 -1.74
N LEU A 181 6.41 -5.44 -0.70
CA LEU A 181 5.12 -6.09 -0.76
C LEU A 181 4.09 -5.37 0.10
N SER A 182 2.82 -5.50 -0.30
CA SER A 182 1.67 -5.04 0.45
C SER A 182 0.67 -6.17 0.56
N VAL A 183 0.32 -6.55 1.79
CA VAL A 183 -0.62 -7.64 2.08
C VAL A 183 -1.97 -7.05 2.46
N ARG A 184 -3.03 -7.53 1.80
CA ARG A 184 -4.42 -7.20 2.08
C ARG A 184 -5.12 -8.37 2.76
N PHE A 185 -6.21 -8.07 3.43
CA PHE A 185 -6.97 -9.05 4.21
C PHE A 185 -8.43 -9.10 3.78
N GLU A 186 -9.08 -10.26 4.02
CA GLU A 186 -10.50 -10.46 3.79
C GLU A 186 -11.13 -11.10 5.04
N PRO A 187 -12.23 -10.52 5.56
CA PRO A 187 -12.79 -9.22 5.15
C PRO A 187 -11.81 -8.07 5.40
N ASP A 188 -11.95 -6.97 4.63
CA ASP A 188 -11.19 -5.76 4.89
C ASP A 188 -11.60 -5.14 6.24
N PHE A 189 -10.72 -4.35 6.80
CA PHE A 189 -10.97 -3.70 8.09
C PHE A 189 -12.04 -2.62 7.95
N GLU A 190 -12.94 -2.55 8.93
CA GLU A 190 -14.01 -1.55 8.95
C GLU A 190 -13.49 -0.14 9.24
N SER A 191 -12.39 -0.05 10.01
CA SER A 191 -11.75 1.20 10.42
C SER A 191 -10.29 0.98 10.77
N TRP A 192 -9.54 2.06 10.88
CA TRP A 192 -8.15 2.01 11.36
C TRP A 192 -8.03 1.42 12.77
N ASP A 193 -8.94 1.79 13.68
CA ASP A 193 -8.93 1.26 15.04
C ASP A 193 -9.24 -0.24 15.05
N HIS A 194 -10.11 -0.71 14.17
CA HIS A 194 -10.34 -2.15 13.97
C HIS A 194 -9.06 -2.84 13.47
N ALA A 195 -8.37 -2.28 12.47
CA ALA A 195 -7.11 -2.83 11.97
C ALA A 195 -6.04 -2.93 13.07
N VAL A 196 -5.86 -1.85 13.84
CA VAL A 196 -4.91 -1.82 14.97
C VAL A 196 -5.29 -2.84 16.05
N SER A 197 -6.58 -2.96 16.39
CA SER A 197 -7.05 -3.92 17.39
C SER A 197 -6.84 -5.37 16.93
N ALA A 198 -7.17 -5.68 15.68
CA ALA A 198 -6.98 -7.02 15.11
C ALA A 198 -5.50 -7.42 15.05
N MET A 199 -4.62 -6.46 14.79
CA MET A 199 -3.17 -6.65 14.72
C MET A 199 -2.46 -6.50 16.07
N ALA A 200 -3.17 -6.17 17.15
CA ALA A 200 -2.56 -5.88 18.46
C ALA A 200 -1.56 -6.95 18.96
N PRO A 201 -1.80 -8.27 18.76
CA PRO A 201 -0.84 -9.30 19.17
C PRO A 201 0.50 -9.25 18.42
N LEU A 202 0.53 -8.60 17.24
CA LEU A 202 1.70 -8.47 16.39
C LEU A 202 2.35 -7.08 16.48
N ILE A 203 1.70 -6.12 17.10
CA ILE A 203 2.27 -4.76 17.23
C ILE A 203 3.44 -4.79 18.20
N GLY A 204 4.60 -4.28 17.75
CA GLY A 204 5.78 -4.14 18.57
C GLY A 204 5.56 -3.15 19.74
N HIS A 205 5.88 -3.56 20.93
CA HIS A 205 6.01 -2.64 22.07
C HIS A 205 7.38 -1.94 21.94
N ASN A 206 7.40 -0.74 21.36
CA ASN A 206 8.57 0.13 21.37
C ASN A 206 8.59 0.98 22.65
#